data_bfcdf7aeed77bf5b025e1834a423fd98
#
_entry.id   bfcdf7aeed77bf5b025e1834a423fd98
#
_cell.length_a   1.000
_cell.length_b   1.000
_cell.length_c   1.000
_cell.angle_alpha   90.00
_cell.angle_beta   90.00
_cell.angle_gamma   90.00
#
_symmetry.space_group_name_H-M   'P 1'
#
loop_
_entity.id
_entity.type
_entity.pdbx_description
1 polymer ?
#
loop_
_entity_poly.entity_id
_entity_poly.type
_entity_poly.pdbx_seq_one_letter_code
_entity_poly.pdbx_strand_id
1 'polypeptide(L)'
;LGLFVIVATPGWQYWNKDPKFGELVHQNTREMIRRDRNHPSVLMWEPILNETRYPLDFALKALEITKEEYPYPGRPVAAADVHSAGVKEHYDVVYGWPGDDEKEDKPKQCIFTREFGENVDDWYAHNNNNRASRSWGERPLLVQAMSLAKSYDEMYRTTGLFIGGAQWHPFDHQRGYHPDPYWGGIYDAFRQKKYAYEVFRSQSPASLQHPLAECGPMIFIAHEMSQFSDKDVVVFTNCDSVRLSIYDGTKTWTKPVIHAKGH
;
A
#
# COMPACT_ATOMS: atom_id res chain seq x y z
N LEU A 1 6.47 16.82 -3.24
CA LEU A 1 5.83 16.17 -2.09
C LEU A 1 6.63 14.98 -1.55
N GLY A 2 7.72 14.56 -2.22
CA GLY A 2 8.56 13.44 -1.77
C GLY A 2 7.92 12.06 -1.91
N LEU A 3 6.89 11.92 -2.72
CA LEU A 3 6.25 10.64 -3.01
C LEU A 3 6.73 10.07 -4.34
N PHE A 4 7.03 8.79 -4.36
CA PHE A 4 7.20 8.05 -5.60
C PHE A 4 5.84 7.61 -6.15
N VAL A 5 5.75 7.50 -7.46
CA VAL A 5 4.52 7.17 -8.17
C VAL A 5 4.76 6.00 -9.12
N ILE A 6 3.87 5.02 -9.07
CA ILE A 6 3.71 4.02 -10.11
C ILE A 6 2.61 4.56 -11.03
N VAL A 7 2.96 4.82 -12.30
CA VAL A 7 2.02 5.39 -13.25
C VAL A 7 1.37 4.26 -14.03
N ALA A 8 0.08 4.05 -13.78
CA ALA A 8 -0.69 2.95 -14.33
C ALA A 8 -1.60 3.41 -15.48
N THR A 9 -1.71 2.59 -16.52
CA THR A 9 -2.70 2.76 -17.57
C THR A 9 -4.10 2.57 -16.99
N PRO A 10 -5.06 3.47 -17.24
CA PRO A 10 -6.41 3.35 -16.71
C PRO A 10 -7.14 2.15 -17.32
N GLY A 11 -7.79 1.37 -16.48
CA GLY A 11 -8.59 0.20 -16.84
C GLY A 11 -8.51 -0.90 -15.79
N TRP A 12 -9.63 -1.62 -15.61
CA TRP A 12 -9.79 -2.60 -14.55
C TRP A 12 -10.83 -3.67 -14.90
N GLN A 13 -10.47 -4.92 -14.69
CA GLN A 13 -11.32 -6.12 -14.78
C GLN A 13 -12.07 -6.35 -16.11
N TYR A 14 -11.85 -5.55 -17.13
CA TYR A 14 -12.59 -5.66 -18.36
C TYR A 14 -11.70 -5.56 -19.61
N TRP A 15 -11.82 -6.52 -20.49
CA TRP A 15 -11.23 -6.54 -21.81
C TRP A 15 -12.30 -6.52 -22.90
N ASN A 16 -12.33 -5.46 -23.70
CA ASN A 16 -13.19 -5.41 -24.87
C ASN A 16 -12.50 -6.08 -26.07
N LYS A 17 -13.21 -6.98 -26.72
CA LYS A 17 -12.70 -7.70 -27.89
C LYS A 17 -12.69 -6.87 -29.17
N ASP A 18 -13.23 -5.65 -29.18
CA ASP A 18 -13.10 -4.74 -30.31
C ASP A 18 -11.59 -4.39 -30.50
N PRO A 19 -11.01 -4.60 -31.70
CA PRO A 19 -9.63 -4.27 -31.96
C PRO A 19 -9.24 -2.83 -31.62
N LYS A 20 -10.17 -1.88 -31.82
CA LYS A 20 -9.97 -0.47 -31.47
C LYS A 20 -9.74 -0.26 -29.97
N PHE A 21 -10.26 -1.13 -29.11
CA PHE A 21 -10.03 -1.00 -27.68
C PHE A 21 -8.55 -1.13 -27.32
N GLY A 22 -7.90 -2.19 -27.81
CA GLY A 22 -6.47 -2.39 -27.59
C GLY A 22 -5.62 -1.24 -28.16
N GLU A 23 -5.97 -0.76 -29.36
CA GLU A 23 -5.29 0.38 -29.99
C GLU A 23 -5.43 1.67 -29.15
N LEU A 24 -6.63 1.95 -28.61
CA LEU A 24 -6.86 3.09 -27.74
C LEU A 24 -6.09 2.99 -26.42
N VAL A 25 -6.05 1.80 -25.83
CA VAL A 25 -5.26 1.59 -24.60
C VAL A 25 -3.77 1.80 -24.87
N HIS A 26 -3.25 1.30 -25.98
CA HIS A 26 -1.86 1.55 -26.41
C HIS A 26 -1.58 3.03 -26.64
N GLN A 27 -2.53 3.76 -27.26
CA GLN A 27 -2.40 5.21 -27.43
C GLN A 27 -2.38 5.92 -26.08
N ASN A 28 -3.28 5.56 -25.16
CA ASN A 28 -3.29 6.11 -23.79
C ASN A 28 -1.96 5.84 -23.06
N THR A 29 -1.38 4.66 -23.24
CA THR A 29 -0.06 4.33 -22.67
C THR A 29 1.03 5.26 -23.21
N ARG A 30 1.06 5.53 -24.53
CA ARG A 30 1.99 6.49 -25.12
C ARG A 30 1.85 7.89 -24.53
N GLU A 31 0.63 8.38 -24.47
CA GLU A 31 0.32 9.72 -23.98
C GLU A 31 0.65 9.85 -22.50
N MET A 32 0.35 8.85 -21.69
CA MET A 32 0.70 8.77 -20.28
C MET A 32 2.21 8.90 -20.08
N ILE A 33 3.00 8.10 -20.80
CA ILE A 33 4.46 8.13 -20.69
C ILE A 33 5.02 9.47 -21.14
N ARG A 34 4.57 10.00 -22.28
CA ARG A 34 5.00 11.31 -22.79
C ARG A 34 4.70 12.44 -21.84
N ARG A 35 3.54 12.40 -21.17
CA ARG A 35 3.15 13.37 -20.14
C ARG A 35 4.08 13.32 -18.93
N ASP A 36 4.38 12.10 -18.44
CA ASP A 36 4.96 11.92 -17.11
C ASP A 36 6.44 11.56 -17.10
N ARG A 37 7.06 11.24 -18.24
CA ARG A 37 8.45 10.73 -18.33
C ARG A 37 9.53 11.67 -17.77
N ASN A 38 9.25 12.98 -17.72
CA ASN A 38 10.18 13.97 -17.19
C ASN A 38 10.00 14.22 -15.68
N HIS A 39 9.05 13.54 -15.02
CA HIS A 39 8.88 13.66 -13.58
C HIS A 39 9.81 12.68 -12.83
N PRO A 40 10.73 13.18 -11.99
CA PRO A 40 11.66 12.32 -11.26
C PRO A 40 10.97 11.44 -10.22
N SER A 41 9.74 11.77 -9.81
CA SER A 41 8.94 10.97 -8.88
C SER A 41 8.35 9.70 -9.49
N VAL A 42 8.33 9.54 -10.81
CA VAL A 42 7.88 8.30 -11.43
C VAL A 42 8.89 7.18 -11.14
N LEU A 43 8.46 6.18 -10.37
CA LEU A 43 9.28 5.04 -9.99
C LEU A 43 9.22 3.93 -11.04
N MET A 44 8.02 3.58 -11.48
CA MET A 44 7.79 2.52 -12.48
C MET A 44 6.58 2.85 -13.35
N TRP A 45 6.55 2.17 -14.50
CA TRP A 45 5.41 2.20 -15.43
C TRP A 45 4.60 0.91 -15.31
N GLU A 46 3.28 1.04 -15.29
CA GLU A 46 2.34 -0.07 -15.39
C GLU A 46 1.47 0.12 -16.65
N PRO A 47 1.95 -0.38 -17.82
CA PRO A 47 1.32 -0.09 -19.11
C PRO A 47 0.16 -1.02 -19.46
N ILE A 48 -0.25 -1.89 -18.55
CA ILE A 48 -1.29 -2.91 -18.73
C ILE A 48 -2.44 -2.73 -17.76
N LEU A 49 -3.59 -3.33 -18.08
CA LEU A 49 -4.81 -3.16 -17.31
C LEU A 49 -4.79 -4.01 -16.04
N ASN A 50 -5.16 -3.40 -14.92
CA ASN A 50 -5.25 -4.09 -13.63
C ASN A 50 -6.31 -5.19 -13.63
N GLU A 51 -6.00 -6.33 -12.99
CA GLU A 51 -6.91 -7.47 -12.79
C GLU A 51 -7.70 -7.87 -14.05
N THR A 52 -7.08 -7.76 -15.20
CA THR A 52 -7.72 -7.95 -16.49
C THR A 52 -7.07 -9.11 -17.25
N ARG A 53 -7.90 -9.99 -17.81
CA ARG A 53 -7.43 -11.03 -18.72
C ARG A 53 -7.36 -10.47 -20.14
N TYR A 54 -6.18 -10.12 -20.59
CA TYR A 54 -5.90 -9.60 -21.94
C TYR A 54 -5.01 -10.55 -22.71
N PRO A 55 -4.99 -10.47 -24.05
CA PRO A 55 -4.08 -11.26 -24.88
C PRO A 55 -2.59 -10.92 -24.61
N LEU A 56 -1.71 -11.93 -24.73
CA LEU A 56 -0.28 -11.74 -24.50
C LEU A 56 0.34 -10.72 -25.46
N ASP A 57 -0.08 -10.71 -26.71
CA ASP A 57 0.40 -9.77 -27.73
C ASP A 57 0.09 -8.31 -27.37
N PHE A 58 -1.07 -8.05 -26.74
CA PHE A 58 -1.40 -6.75 -26.18
C PHE A 58 -0.36 -6.31 -25.13
N ALA A 59 -0.03 -7.18 -24.19
CA ALA A 59 0.94 -6.86 -23.14
C ALA A 59 2.35 -6.66 -23.71
N LEU A 60 2.77 -7.50 -24.64
CA LEU A 60 4.07 -7.36 -25.30
C LEU A 60 4.17 -6.04 -26.07
N LYS A 61 3.10 -5.65 -26.77
CA LYS A 61 3.05 -4.35 -27.46
C LYS A 61 3.07 -3.17 -26.49
N ALA A 62 2.37 -3.27 -25.35
CA ALA A 62 2.40 -2.23 -24.30
C ALA A 62 3.82 -2.07 -23.72
N LEU A 63 4.56 -3.17 -23.53
CA LEU A 63 5.95 -3.15 -23.10
C LEU A 63 6.86 -2.50 -24.14
N GLU A 64 6.70 -2.86 -25.42
CA GLU A 64 7.45 -2.27 -26.54
C GLU A 64 7.24 -0.75 -26.57
N ILE A 65 5.98 -0.30 -26.52
CA ILE A 65 5.61 1.12 -26.47
C ILE A 65 6.28 1.83 -25.31
N THR A 66 6.29 1.20 -24.14
CA THR A 66 6.92 1.79 -22.95
C THR A 66 8.41 2.00 -23.16
N LYS A 67 9.10 1.03 -23.75
CA LYS A 67 10.53 1.12 -24.08
C LYS A 67 10.84 2.13 -25.20
N GLU A 68 9.94 2.27 -26.18
CA GLU A 68 10.05 3.30 -27.22
C GLU A 68 9.90 4.72 -26.65
N GLU A 69 8.89 4.95 -25.82
CA GLU A 69 8.59 6.28 -25.27
C GLU A 69 9.52 6.68 -24.12
N TYR A 70 10.09 5.69 -23.43
CA TYR A 70 11.08 5.88 -22.37
C TYR A 70 12.28 4.94 -22.56
N PRO A 71 13.18 5.24 -23.49
CA PRO A 71 14.32 4.38 -23.84
C PRO A 71 15.47 4.41 -22.81
N TYR A 72 15.31 5.15 -21.71
CA TYR A 72 16.34 5.34 -20.72
C TYR A 72 16.30 4.24 -19.65
N PRO A 73 17.46 3.77 -19.16
CA PRO A 73 17.50 2.85 -18.03
C PRO A 73 17.02 3.52 -16.73
N GLY A 74 16.55 2.71 -15.79
CA GLY A 74 16.31 3.15 -14.43
C GLY A 74 14.85 3.37 -14.04
N ARG A 75 13.89 3.11 -14.95
CA ARG A 75 12.48 2.99 -14.57
C ARG A 75 11.95 1.64 -15.02
N PRO A 76 11.72 0.72 -14.08
CA PRO A 76 11.23 -0.61 -14.42
C PRO A 76 9.78 -0.55 -14.91
N VAL A 77 9.42 -1.57 -15.69
CA VAL A 77 8.06 -1.80 -16.17
C VAL A 77 7.45 -2.93 -15.35
N ALA A 78 6.35 -2.63 -14.69
CA ALA A 78 5.64 -3.59 -13.87
C ALA A 78 4.60 -4.36 -14.67
N ALA A 79 4.59 -5.67 -14.48
CA ALA A 79 3.49 -6.51 -14.92
C ALA A 79 2.36 -6.42 -13.90
N ALA A 80 1.28 -5.76 -14.27
CA ALA A 80 0.05 -5.94 -13.56
C ALA A 80 -0.42 -7.36 -13.75
N ASP A 81 -0.61 -8.03 -12.65
CA ASP A 81 -1.43 -9.20 -12.53
C ASP A 81 -0.88 -10.56 -12.98
N VAL A 82 -1.07 -11.49 -12.07
CA VAL A 82 -0.79 -12.93 -12.18
C VAL A 82 -1.70 -13.69 -13.16
N HIS A 83 -2.73 -13.05 -13.72
CA HIS A 83 -3.77 -13.75 -14.48
C HIS A 83 -3.48 -13.88 -15.97
N SER A 84 -2.46 -13.21 -16.50
CA SER A 84 -2.08 -13.31 -17.90
C SER A 84 -0.90 -14.24 -18.08
N ALA A 85 -1.16 -15.43 -18.62
CA ALA A 85 -0.13 -16.42 -18.89
C ALA A 85 0.98 -15.85 -19.79
N GLY A 86 2.24 -16.08 -19.44
CA GLY A 86 3.41 -15.69 -20.23
C GLY A 86 3.83 -14.21 -20.10
N VAL A 87 3.06 -13.37 -19.41
CA VAL A 87 3.41 -11.93 -19.29
C VAL A 87 4.58 -11.71 -18.35
N LYS A 88 4.63 -12.43 -17.23
CA LYS A 88 5.62 -12.24 -16.17
C LYS A 88 7.06 -12.28 -16.68
N GLU A 89 7.35 -13.18 -17.63
CA GLU A 89 8.71 -13.44 -18.10
C GLU A 89 9.32 -12.26 -18.88
N HIS A 90 8.49 -11.31 -19.30
CA HIS A 90 8.90 -10.18 -20.15
C HIS A 90 9.06 -8.86 -19.40
N TYR A 91 8.48 -8.74 -18.22
CA TYR A 91 8.44 -7.52 -17.43
C TYR A 91 9.50 -7.51 -16.33
N ASP A 92 9.88 -6.32 -15.85
CA ASP A 92 10.96 -6.17 -14.87
C ASP A 92 10.48 -6.44 -13.44
N VAL A 93 9.22 -6.13 -13.14
CA VAL A 93 8.58 -6.33 -11.84
C VAL A 93 7.28 -7.09 -12.03
N VAL A 94 7.01 -8.05 -11.17
CA VAL A 94 5.74 -8.77 -11.11
C VAL A 94 5.00 -8.45 -9.83
N TYR A 95 3.67 -8.39 -9.90
CA TYR A 95 2.88 -8.25 -8.68
C TYR A 95 2.70 -9.59 -8.00
N GLY A 96 2.90 -9.60 -6.70
CA GLY A 96 2.86 -10.79 -5.89
C GLY A 96 2.91 -10.46 -4.40
N TRP A 97 3.15 -11.48 -3.58
CA TRP A 97 3.13 -11.38 -2.14
C TRP A 97 4.48 -11.78 -1.54
N PRO A 98 4.76 -11.39 -0.29
CA PRO A 98 5.90 -11.91 0.46
C PRO A 98 5.98 -13.45 0.39
N GLY A 99 7.15 -14.00 0.12
CA GLY A 99 7.37 -15.44 0.00
C GLY A 99 7.04 -16.07 -1.37
N ASP A 100 6.56 -15.30 -2.34
CA ASP A 100 6.31 -15.83 -3.68
C ASP A 100 7.61 -16.26 -4.39
N ASP A 101 8.76 -15.73 -4.00
CA ASP A 101 10.08 -16.12 -4.49
C ASP A 101 10.61 -17.41 -3.84
N GLU A 102 9.93 -17.95 -2.85
CA GLU A 102 10.24 -19.24 -2.22
C GLU A 102 9.47 -20.41 -2.84
N LYS A 103 8.47 -20.12 -3.70
CA LYS A 103 7.64 -21.13 -4.37
C LYS A 103 8.41 -21.85 -5.48
N GLU A 104 7.93 -23.05 -5.84
CA GLU A 104 8.56 -23.88 -6.88
C GLU A 104 8.55 -23.18 -8.26
N ASP A 105 7.47 -22.49 -8.58
CA ASP A 105 7.28 -21.70 -9.81
C ASP A 105 7.59 -20.21 -9.63
N LYS A 106 8.55 -19.91 -8.76
CA LYS A 106 8.91 -18.54 -8.41
C LYS A 106 9.25 -17.66 -9.60
N PRO A 107 8.88 -16.37 -9.56
CA PRO A 107 9.31 -15.41 -10.54
C PRO A 107 10.84 -15.19 -10.45
N LYS A 108 11.44 -14.83 -11.57
CA LYS A 108 12.85 -14.41 -11.64
C LYS A 108 12.99 -12.88 -11.48
N GLN A 109 11.88 -12.18 -11.60
CA GLN A 109 11.76 -10.74 -11.50
C GLN A 109 11.58 -10.29 -10.06
N CYS A 110 11.81 -9.00 -9.81
CA CYS A 110 11.44 -8.38 -8.55
C CYS A 110 9.92 -8.50 -8.30
N ILE A 111 9.55 -8.70 -7.04
CA ILE A 111 8.16 -8.85 -6.59
C ILE A 111 7.74 -7.60 -5.82
N PHE A 112 6.57 -7.06 -6.16
CA PHE A 112 5.97 -5.93 -5.47
C PHE A 112 4.51 -6.26 -5.12
N THR A 113 4.09 -6.01 -3.88
CA THR A 113 2.68 -6.12 -3.52
C THR A 113 1.98 -4.82 -3.90
N ARG A 114 1.21 -4.87 -4.98
CA ARG A 114 0.53 -3.68 -5.52
C ARG A 114 -0.47 -3.07 -4.54
N GLU A 115 -1.21 -3.92 -3.84
CA GLU A 115 -2.29 -3.53 -2.94
C GLU A 115 -2.28 -4.42 -1.71
N PHE A 116 -1.79 -3.93 -0.58
CA PHE A 116 -1.94 -4.65 0.67
C PHE A 116 -2.96 -3.98 1.60
N GLY A 117 -3.53 -4.73 2.53
CA GLY A 117 -4.53 -4.24 3.45
C GLY A 117 -5.95 -4.24 2.88
N GLU A 118 -6.12 -4.48 1.59
CA GLU A 118 -7.42 -4.81 1.04
C GLU A 118 -7.73 -6.29 1.34
N ASN A 119 -8.91 -6.54 1.86
CA ASN A 119 -9.44 -7.88 1.98
C ASN A 119 -10.74 -7.92 1.19
N VAL A 120 -10.63 -8.37 -0.05
CA VAL A 120 -11.73 -8.37 -1.03
C VAL A 120 -12.73 -9.50 -0.83
N ASP A 121 -12.36 -10.55 -0.12
CA ASP A 121 -13.25 -11.71 0.13
C ASP A 121 -14.51 -11.31 0.90
N ASP A 122 -14.50 -10.11 1.44
CA ASP A 122 -15.55 -9.63 2.32
C ASP A 122 -16.04 -8.22 1.96
N TRP A 123 -16.39 -8.02 0.69
CA TRP A 123 -16.88 -6.74 0.17
C TRP A 123 -18.07 -6.16 0.93
N TYR A 124 -18.89 -7.04 1.51
CA TYR A 124 -20.13 -6.69 2.20
C TYR A 124 -20.01 -6.77 3.72
N ALA A 125 -18.96 -7.35 4.25
CA ALA A 125 -18.83 -7.51 5.67
C ALA A 125 -18.13 -6.31 6.33
N HIS A 126 -18.74 -5.85 7.39
CA HIS A 126 -18.22 -4.77 8.22
C HIS A 126 -17.22 -5.25 9.28
N ASN A 127 -17.07 -6.57 9.42
CA ASN A 127 -16.23 -7.22 10.44
C ASN A 127 -14.81 -7.56 9.98
N ASN A 128 -14.43 -7.12 8.79
CA ASN A 128 -13.07 -7.29 8.30
C ASN A 128 -12.07 -6.46 9.11
N ASN A 129 -10.98 -7.08 9.52
CA ASN A 129 -9.96 -6.44 10.36
C ASN A 129 -9.31 -5.19 9.73
N ASN A 130 -9.31 -5.08 8.41
CA ASN A 130 -8.74 -3.93 7.70
C ASN A 130 -9.75 -2.82 7.43
N ARG A 131 -10.99 -2.95 7.92
CA ARG A 131 -12.05 -1.97 7.74
C ARG A 131 -12.53 -1.44 9.09
N ALA A 132 -12.40 -0.15 9.28
CA ALA A 132 -12.91 0.52 10.47
C ALA A 132 -13.36 1.94 10.14
N SER A 133 -14.63 2.24 10.38
CA SER A 133 -15.08 3.63 10.43
C SER A 133 -14.61 4.28 11.75
N ARG A 134 -14.23 5.55 11.70
CA ARG A 134 -13.92 6.31 12.91
C ARG A 134 -15.08 6.35 13.89
N SER A 135 -16.31 6.32 13.41
CA SER A 135 -17.52 6.31 14.26
C SER A 135 -17.75 5.00 15.02
N TRP A 136 -17.00 3.95 14.72
CA TRP A 136 -17.14 2.67 15.43
C TRP A 136 -16.35 2.61 16.75
N GLY A 137 -15.56 3.64 17.04
CA GLY A 137 -14.82 3.80 18.29
C GLY A 137 -13.44 3.13 18.29
N GLU A 138 -12.83 3.14 19.46
CA GLU A 138 -11.44 2.76 19.71
C GLU A 138 -11.09 1.35 19.23
N ARG A 139 -11.87 0.36 19.62
CA ARG A 139 -11.51 -1.04 19.39
C ARG A 139 -11.41 -1.44 17.91
N PRO A 140 -12.37 -1.12 17.03
CA PRO A 140 -12.23 -1.37 15.60
C PRO A 140 -11.06 -0.63 14.96
N LEU A 141 -10.79 0.61 15.36
CA LEU A 141 -9.65 1.39 14.89
C LEU A 141 -8.32 0.75 15.29
N LEU A 142 -8.24 0.22 16.51
CA LEU A 142 -7.04 -0.49 16.98
C LEU A 142 -6.85 -1.82 16.24
N VAL A 143 -7.92 -2.58 16.01
CA VAL A 143 -7.87 -3.84 15.24
C VAL A 143 -7.38 -3.59 13.83
N GLN A 144 -7.89 -2.56 13.14
CA GLN A 144 -7.41 -2.15 11.81
C GLN A 144 -5.92 -1.80 11.85
N ALA A 145 -5.52 -0.98 12.79
CA ALA A 145 -4.13 -0.54 12.93
C ALA A 145 -3.17 -1.72 13.13
N MET A 146 -3.51 -2.65 14.01
CA MET A 146 -2.70 -3.84 14.30
C MET A 146 -2.67 -4.84 13.14
N SER A 147 -3.76 -4.98 12.40
CA SER A 147 -3.82 -5.81 11.20
C SER A 147 -2.90 -5.28 10.10
N LEU A 148 -2.93 -3.97 9.86
CA LEU A 148 -2.04 -3.33 8.89
C LEU A 148 -0.58 -3.35 9.35
N ALA A 149 -0.33 -3.18 10.66
CA ALA A 149 1.01 -3.31 11.23
C ALA A 149 1.61 -4.70 10.99
N LYS A 150 0.80 -5.75 11.15
CA LYS A 150 1.22 -7.13 10.88
C LYS A 150 1.59 -7.34 9.42
N SER A 151 0.75 -6.89 8.49
CA SER A 151 1.02 -7.01 7.05
C SER A 151 2.27 -6.22 6.64
N TYR A 152 2.45 -5.03 7.19
CA TYR A 152 3.62 -4.20 6.95
C TYR A 152 4.91 -4.86 7.47
N ASP A 153 4.87 -5.40 8.70
CA ASP A 153 6.01 -6.10 9.31
C ASP A 153 6.41 -7.35 8.50
N GLU A 154 5.44 -8.11 7.99
CA GLU A 154 5.68 -9.25 7.11
C GLU A 154 6.40 -8.84 5.83
N MET A 155 5.89 -7.81 5.14
CA MET A 155 6.53 -7.28 3.93
C MET A 155 7.93 -6.74 4.21
N TYR A 156 8.10 -6.02 5.30
CA TYR A 156 9.36 -5.38 5.65
C TYR A 156 10.45 -6.39 6.02
N ARG A 157 10.08 -7.54 6.59
CA ARG A 157 11.01 -8.63 6.92
C ARG A 157 11.34 -9.55 5.76
N THR A 158 10.56 -9.50 4.69
CA THR A 158 10.79 -10.34 3.53
C THR A 158 12.01 -9.84 2.76
N THR A 159 12.86 -10.75 2.41
CA THR A 159 14.11 -10.51 1.66
C THR A 159 14.05 -11.14 0.27
N GLY A 160 15.15 -11.19 -0.45
CA GLY A 160 15.23 -11.82 -1.76
C GLY A 160 14.74 -10.90 -2.89
N LEU A 161 13.82 -11.38 -3.69
CA LEU A 161 13.28 -10.62 -4.83
C LEU A 161 12.16 -9.65 -4.46
N PHE A 162 11.66 -9.70 -3.25
CA PHE A 162 10.59 -8.82 -2.77
C PHE A 162 11.13 -7.41 -2.51
N ILE A 163 10.51 -6.40 -3.12
CA ILE A 163 10.98 -5.00 -3.07
C ILE A 163 10.03 -4.06 -2.33
N GLY A 164 8.89 -4.52 -1.89
CA GLY A 164 7.94 -3.73 -1.11
C GLY A 164 6.50 -3.82 -1.56
N GLY A 165 5.68 -2.90 -1.08
CA GLY A 165 4.26 -2.87 -1.40
C GLY A 165 3.62 -1.51 -1.20
N ALA A 166 2.43 -1.33 -1.76
CA ALA A 166 1.58 -0.17 -1.56
C ALA A 166 0.30 -0.55 -0.82
N GLN A 167 -0.03 0.21 0.21
CA GLN A 167 -1.26 0.00 0.97
C GLN A 167 -2.47 0.50 0.18
N TRP A 168 -3.46 -0.35 0.03
CA TRP A 168 -4.75 -0.01 -0.51
C TRP A 168 -5.74 0.18 0.65
N HIS A 169 -6.16 1.39 1.02
CA HIS A 169 -5.89 2.65 0.33
C HIS A 169 -5.81 3.80 1.35
N PRO A 170 -5.49 5.05 0.92
CA PRO A 170 -5.27 6.11 1.89
C PRO A 170 -6.55 6.64 2.55
N PHE A 171 -7.70 6.67 1.85
CA PHE A 171 -8.92 7.36 2.32
C PHE A 171 -10.15 6.48 2.24
N ASP A 172 -11.02 6.52 3.26
CA ASP A 172 -12.36 5.97 3.13
C ASP A 172 -13.07 6.64 1.95
N HIS A 173 -13.76 5.84 1.15
CA HIS A 173 -14.44 6.35 -0.04
C HIS A 173 -15.64 5.51 -0.43
N GLN A 174 -16.53 6.13 -1.20
CA GLN A 174 -17.66 5.43 -1.82
C GLN A 174 -17.19 4.72 -3.10
N ARG A 175 -17.47 3.43 -3.22
CA ARG A 175 -17.10 2.62 -4.37
C ARG A 175 -18.11 2.66 -5.53
N GLY A 176 -19.19 3.38 -5.39
CA GLY A 176 -20.17 3.62 -6.46
C GLY A 176 -21.17 2.50 -6.75
N TYR A 177 -20.84 1.26 -6.48
CA TYR A 177 -21.73 0.09 -6.71
C TYR A 177 -22.17 -0.60 -5.41
N HIS A 178 -21.80 -0.05 -4.27
CA HIS A 178 -22.19 -0.53 -2.94
C HIS A 178 -22.80 0.61 -2.13
N PRO A 179 -23.89 0.38 -1.35
CA PRO A 179 -24.52 1.43 -0.55
C PRO A 179 -23.61 1.96 0.55
N ASP A 180 -22.76 1.13 1.10
CA ASP A 180 -21.86 1.52 2.19
C ASP A 180 -20.52 2.02 1.67
N PRO A 181 -19.90 3.01 2.32
CA PRO A 181 -18.53 3.41 2.06
C PRO A 181 -17.56 2.25 2.34
N TYR A 182 -16.44 2.25 1.66
CA TYR A 182 -15.34 1.37 1.96
C TYR A 182 -14.45 2.01 3.03
N TRP A 183 -14.40 1.42 4.22
CA TRP A 183 -13.69 1.96 5.39
C TRP A 183 -12.26 1.40 5.56
N GLY A 184 -11.61 1.03 4.47
CA GLY A 184 -10.24 0.52 4.47
C GLY A 184 -9.14 1.60 4.52
N GLY A 185 -9.51 2.88 4.51
CA GLY A 185 -8.57 3.98 4.54
C GLY A 185 -7.80 4.10 5.86
N ILE A 186 -6.58 4.64 5.80
CA ILE A 186 -5.83 5.09 6.98
C ILE A 186 -6.25 6.49 7.44
N TYR A 187 -6.93 7.21 6.56
CA TYR A 187 -7.72 8.40 6.85
C TYR A 187 -9.20 8.12 6.60
N ASP A 188 -10.07 8.81 7.29
CA ASP A 188 -11.49 8.81 6.95
C ASP A 188 -11.80 9.64 5.68
N ALA A 189 -13.06 9.65 5.27
CA ALA A 189 -13.50 10.41 4.09
C ALA A 189 -13.30 11.95 4.23
N PHE A 190 -13.21 12.45 5.46
CA PHE A 190 -12.95 13.86 5.79
C PHE A 190 -11.47 14.18 5.98
N ARG A 191 -10.56 13.23 5.65
CA ARG A 191 -9.11 13.35 5.80
C ARG A 191 -8.62 13.39 7.26
N GLN A 192 -9.44 12.93 8.20
CA GLN A 192 -9.01 12.78 9.58
C GLN A 192 -8.26 11.45 9.75
N LYS A 193 -7.17 11.50 10.47
CA LYS A 193 -6.31 10.33 10.73
C LYS A 193 -7.05 9.27 11.54
N LYS A 194 -6.86 8.02 11.15
CA LYS A 194 -7.21 6.86 11.96
C LYS A 194 -5.98 6.34 12.71
N TYR A 195 -6.14 5.41 13.64
CA TYR A 195 -5.01 4.79 14.35
C TYR A 195 -3.99 4.15 13.40
N ALA A 196 -4.45 3.60 12.30
CA ALA A 196 -3.60 3.01 11.25
C ALA A 196 -2.60 4.01 10.65
N TYR A 197 -2.95 5.29 10.51
CA TYR A 197 -2.01 6.33 10.09
C TYR A 197 -0.82 6.44 11.05
N GLU A 198 -1.08 6.41 12.34
CA GLU A 198 -0.05 6.57 13.36
C GLU A 198 0.87 5.33 13.45
N VAL A 199 0.39 4.14 13.05
CA VAL A 199 1.25 2.96 12.86
C VAL A 199 2.31 3.24 11.80
N PHE A 200 1.91 3.70 10.61
CA PHE A 200 2.86 4.00 9.54
C PHE A 200 3.81 5.15 9.91
N ARG A 201 3.30 6.17 10.57
CA ARG A 201 4.12 7.28 11.07
C ARG A 201 5.18 6.81 12.07
N SER A 202 4.84 5.85 12.93
CA SER A 202 5.78 5.30 13.92
C SER A 202 6.93 4.48 13.28
N GLN A 203 6.84 4.15 11.99
CA GLN A 203 7.91 3.44 11.26
C GLN A 203 8.96 4.39 10.67
N SER A 204 8.71 5.70 10.70
CA SER A 204 9.69 6.70 10.24
C SER A 204 10.77 6.91 11.31
N PRO A 205 12.07 7.02 10.94
CA PRO A 205 13.11 7.31 11.90
C PRO A 205 12.83 8.60 12.68
N ALA A 206 13.04 8.57 14.00
CA ALA A 206 12.84 9.75 14.86
C ALA A 206 13.76 10.92 14.49
N SER A 207 14.89 10.64 13.84
CA SER A 207 15.84 11.64 13.33
C SER A 207 15.44 12.24 11.99
N LEU A 208 14.45 11.69 11.31
CA LEU A 208 14.00 12.19 10.01
C LEU A 208 13.45 13.61 10.14
N GLN A 209 13.90 14.49 9.27
CA GLN A 209 13.38 15.85 9.14
C GLN A 209 12.94 16.09 7.68
N HIS A 210 11.74 16.56 7.50
CA HIS A 210 11.20 16.88 6.19
C HIS A 210 10.28 18.11 6.28
N PRO A 211 10.43 19.12 5.40
CA PRO A 211 9.71 20.38 5.53
C PRO A 211 8.19 20.27 5.27
N LEU A 212 7.74 19.20 4.62
CA LEU A 212 6.35 19.03 4.20
C LEU A 212 5.67 17.79 4.78
N ALA A 213 6.38 17.01 5.62
CA ALA A 213 5.85 15.79 6.20
C ALA A 213 5.92 15.82 7.72
N GLU A 214 4.94 15.25 8.37
CA GLU A 214 5.01 15.00 9.81
C GLU A 214 6.08 13.94 10.09
N CYS A 215 7.20 14.36 10.62
CA CYS A 215 8.34 13.51 10.96
C CYS A 215 8.96 13.93 12.29
N GLY A 216 10.02 13.26 12.69
CA GLY A 216 10.67 13.45 13.99
C GLY A 216 10.09 12.52 15.05
N PRO A 217 10.48 12.72 16.33
CA PRO A 217 9.99 11.91 17.44
C PRO A 217 8.47 11.98 17.56
N MET A 218 7.82 10.83 17.73
CA MET A 218 6.37 10.77 17.86
C MET A 218 5.93 9.78 18.92
N ILE A 219 4.78 10.05 19.50
CA ILE A 219 4.04 9.15 20.37
C ILE A 219 2.55 9.31 20.09
N PHE A 220 1.85 8.21 20.00
CA PHE A 220 0.40 8.18 19.88
C PHE A 220 -0.17 7.11 20.81
N ILE A 221 -1.09 7.50 21.68
CA ILE A 221 -1.79 6.61 22.61
C ILE A 221 -3.06 6.13 21.88
N ALA A 222 -3.06 4.87 21.45
CA ALA A 222 -4.21 4.25 20.79
C ALA A 222 -5.24 3.76 21.83
N HIS A 223 -5.69 4.68 22.67
CA HIS A 223 -6.55 4.39 23.82
C HIS A 223 -7.29 5.65 24.26
N GLU A 224 -8.60 5.58 24.42
CA GLU A 224 -9.43 6.74 24.78
C GLU A 224 -9.53 6.98 26.30
N MET A 225 -8.97 6.08 27.12
CA MET A 225 -9.02 6.15 28.60
C MET A 225 -10.44 6.23 29.15
N SER A 226 -11.41 5.64 28.45
CA SER A 226 -12.81 5.60 28.83
C SER A 226 -13.13 4.36 29.66
N GLN A 227 -14.31 4.34 30.28
CA GLN A 227 -14.80 3.13 30.95
C GLN A 227 -15.04 1.93 30.05
N PHE A 228 -15.10 2.15 28.71
CA PHE A 228 -15.29 1.13 27.69
C PHE A 228 -13.99 0.69 27.02
N SER A 229 -12.90 1.39 27.32
CA SER A 229 -11.57 1.07 26.80
C SER A 229 -11.05 -0.23 27.40
N ASP A 230 -10.15 -0.89 26.67
CA ASP A 230 -9.47 -2.10 27.14
C ASP A 230 -8.58 -1.78 28.35
N LYS A 231 -8.17 -2.81 29.10
CA LYS A 231 -7.20 -2.64 30.21
C LYS A 231 -5.78 -2.43 29.71
N ASP A 232 -5.48 -2.89 28.51
CA ASP A 232 -4.17 -2.77 27.88
C ASP A 232 -4.09 -1.48 27.07
N VAL A 233 -3.13 -0.64 27.42
CA VAL A 233 -2.85 0.61 26.70
C VAL A 233 -1.84 0.34 25.60
N VAL A 234 -2.26 0.52 24.36
CA VAL A 234 -1.38 0.40 23.18
C VAL A 234 -0.83 1.78 22.81
N VAL A 235 0.45 1.85 22.55
CA VAL A 235 1.15 3.08 22.16
C VAL A 235 1.97 2.82 20.89
N PHE A 236 1.80 3.68 19.89
CA PHE A 236 2.66 3.71 18.70
C PHE A 236 3.71 4.81 18.87
N THR A 237 4.96 4.48 18.66
CA THR A 237 6.07 5.41 18.82
C THR A 237 7.29 4.97 17.99
N ASN A 238 8.12 5.92 17.61
CA ASN A 238 9.44 5.69 17.01
C ASN A 238 10.58 6.08 17.99
N CYS A 239 10.27 6.20 19.28
CA CYS A 239 11.25 6.48 20.35
C CYS A 239 11.68 5.18 21.06
N ASP A 240 12.77 5.22 21.82
CA ASP A 240 13.36 4.04 22.46
C ASP A 240 12.60 3.56 23.71
N SER A 241 11.83 4.44 24.35
CA SER A 241 11.08 4.11 25.55
C SER A 241 9.82 4.96 25.70
N VAL A 242 8.85 4.39 26.39
CA VAL A 242 7.58 5.06 26.73
C VAL A 242 7.44 5.09 28.24
N ARG A 243 7.12 6.27 28.78
CA ARG A 243 6.80 6.47 30.19
C ARG A 243 5.33 6.83 30.35
N LEU A 244 4.60 6.06 31.14
CA LEU A 244 3.23 6.34 31.56
C LEU A 244 3.26 6.80 33.02
N SER A 245 2.60 7.90 33.31
CA SER A 245 2.44 8.41 34.68
C SER A 245 0.96 8.64 34.97
N ILE A 246 0.54 8.40 36.20
CA ILE A 246 -0.79 8.84 36.69
C ILE A 246 -0.76 10.37 36.86
N TYR A 247 -1.89 11.00 36.74
CA TYR A 247 -2.06 12.47 36.76
C TYR A 247 -1.30 13.18 37.89
N ASP A 248 -1.30 12.60 39.09
CA ASP A 248 -0.61 13.16 40.28
C ASP A 248 0.89 12.79 40.35
N GLY A 249 1.37 12.02 39.41
CA GLY A 249 2.77 11.55 39.39
C GLY A 249 3.11 10.48 40.44
N THR A 250 2.14 10.01 41.24
CA THR A 250 2.36 9.04 42.33
C THR A 250 2.80 7.67 41.83
N LYS A 251 2.43 7.32 40.58
CA LYS A 251 2.85 6.09 39.93
C LYS A 251 3.34 6.36 38.53
N THR A 252 4.50 5.80 38.21
CA THR A 252 5.11 5.92 36.90
C THR A 252 5.64 4.55 36.46
N TRP A 253 5.40 4.20 35.21
CA TRP A 253 5.94 3.00 34.58
C TRP A 253 6.75 3.42 33.35
N THR A 254 7.87 2.80 33.14
CA THR A 254 8.68 2.96 31.91
C THR A 254 8.92 1.62 31.31
N LYS A 255 8.67 1.51 30.00
CA LYS A 255 8.93 0.30 29.22
C LYS A 255 9.80 0.64 28.01
N PRO A 256 10.79 -0.19 27.69
CA PRO A 256 11.50 -0.07 26.43
C PRO A 256 10.55 -0.39 25.26
N VAL A 257 10.79 0.24 24.14
CA VAL A 257 10.12 -0.10 22.88
C VAL A 257 10.87 -1.28 22.26
N ILE A 258 10.11 -2.26 21.79
CA ILE A 258 10.65 -3.40 21.06
C ILE A 258 10.69 -3.03 19.58
N HIS A 259 11.89 -2.79 19.09
CA HIS A 259 12.12 -2.59 17.66
C HIS A 259 12.27 -3.94 16.96
N ALA A 260 11.77 -4.05 15.73
CA ALA A 260 12.02 -5.22 14.92
C ALA A 260 13.53 -5.34 14.63
N LYS A 261 14.07 -6.55 14.80
CA LYS A 261 15.50 -6.78 14.51
C LYS A 261 15.76 -6.65 13.02
N GLY A 262 16.76 -5.86 12.64
CA GLY A 262 17.20 -5.71 11.26
C GLY A 262 16.74 -4.42 10.58
N HIS A 263 16.24 -3.46 11.33
CA HIS A 263 15.82 -2.14 10.82
C HIS A 263 16.66 -1.02 11.42
#